data_c9f5898fb02adb38531aae124dc25db2
#
_entry.id   c9f5898fb02adb38531aae124dc25db2
#
_cell.length_a   1.000
_cell.length_b   1.000
_cell.length_c   1.000
_cell.angle_alpha   90.00
_cell.angle_beta   90.00
_cell.angle_gamma   90.00
#
_symmetry.space_group_name_H-M   'P 1'
#
loop_
_entity.id
_entity.type
_entity.pdbx_description
1 polymer ?
#
loop_
_entity_poly.entity_id
_entity_poly.type
_entity_poly.pdbx_seq_one_letter_code
_entity_poly.pdbx_strand_id
1 'polypeptide(L)'
;VDEVRKSFSDRVEALREYVPEAKESDWETVIAGQRVQVIKPAGAPQFGSLEFGTTLVNNQEGNIAGLLGASPGASIAPAVMLELLERCFGEHMIDWADKIREMVPSYGIKLRNDEKLYDEMWEYTQKTLKLDR
;
A
#
# COMPACT_ATOMS: atom_id res chain seq x y z
N VAL A 1 11.88 7.40 15.05
CA VAL A 1 13.34 7.41 15.29
C VAL A 1 13.68 6.58 16.53
N ASP A 2 12.82 6.57 17.56
CA ASP A 2 13.09 5.91 18.82
C ASP A 2 13.10 4.38 18.71
N GLU A 3 12.19 3.79 17.91
CA GLU A 3 12.14 2.33 17.70
C GLU A 3 13.44 1.76 17.09
N VAL A 4 14.08 2.51 16.18
CA VAL A 4 15.33 2.07 15.54
C VAL A 4 16.51 2.08 16.52
N ARG A 5 16.45 2.91 17.55
CA ARG A 5 17.50 3.08 18.55
C ARG A 5 17.34 2.17 19.76
N LYS A 6 16.21 1.47 19.90
CA LYS A 6 15.99 0.53 21.00
C LYS A 6 17.07 -0.54 21.03
N SER A 7 17.62 -0.76 22.20
CA SER A 7 18.51 -1.91 22.47
C SER A 7 17.72 -3.22 22.35
N PHE A 8 18.43 -4.33 22.32
CA PHE A 8 17.77 -5.65 22.35
C PHE A 8 16.95 -5.83 23.62
N SER A 9 17.49 -5.43 24.79
CA SER A 9 16.79 -5.48 26.06
C SER A 9 15.49 -4.64 26.04
N ASP A 10 15.53 -3.42 25.51
CA ASP A 10 14.33 -2.57 25.39
C ASP A 10 13.25 -3.20 24.51
N ARG A 11 13.65 -3.93 23.48
CA ARG A 11 12.71 -4.65 22.59
C ARG A 11 12.06 -5.83 23.29
N VAL A 12 12.85 -6.58 24.09
CA VAL A 12 12.30 -7.68 24.89
C VAL A 12 11.40 -7.14 26.00
N GLU A 13 11.73 -5.99 26.59
CA GLU A 13 10.84 -5.35 27.56
C GLU A 13 9.51 -4.96 26.94
N ALA A 14 9.50 -4.37 25.75
CA ALA A 14 8.26 -4.09 25.01
C ALA A 14 7.47 -5.38 24.66
N LEU A 15 8.17 -6.49 24.41
CA LEU A 15 7.53 -7.79 24.17
C LEU A 15 6.84 -8.32 25.43
N ARG A 16 7.35 -8.03 26.62
CA ARG A 16 6.76 -8.46 27.90
C ARG A 16 5.37 -7.88 28.16
N GLU A 17 5.01 -6.79 27.50
CA GLU A 17 3.61 -6.29 27.52
C GLU A 17 2.61 -7.33 26.99
N TYR A 18 3.05 -8.22 26.09
CA TYR A 18 2.23 -9.26 25.44
C TYR A 18 2.61 -10.66 25.91
N VAL A 19 3.87 -10.89 26.24
CA VAL A 19 4.42 -12.16 26.71
C VAL A 19 5.20 -11.90 28.00
N PRO A 20 4.54 -11.83 29.19
CA PRO A 20 5.16 -11.40 30.44
C PRO A 20 6.39 -12.23 30.85
N GLU A 21 6.44 -13.50 30.45
CA GLU A 21 7.52 -14.43 30.80
C GLU A 21 8.69 -14.43 29.81
N ALA A 22 8.71 -13.52 28.82
CA ALA A 22 9.76 -13.47 27.81
C ALA A 22 11.14 -13.24 28.46
N LYS A 23 12.10 -14.13 28.17
CA LYS A 23 13.50 -14.03 28.61
C LYS A 23 14.35 -13.67 27.40
N GLU A 24 15.33 -12.79 27.60
CA GLU A 24 16.23 -12.38 26.51
C GLU A 24 16.96 -13.56 25.85
N SER A 25 17.26 -14.61 26.64
CA SER A 25 17.92 -15.83 26.14
C SER A 25 17.14 -16.60 25.09
N ASP A 26 15.82 -16.39 25.05
CA ASP A 26 14.90 -17.18 24.20
C ASP A 26 14.57 -16.46 22.88
N TRP A 27 15.11 -15.27 22.70
CA TRP A 27 14.82 -14.40 21.55
C TRP A 27 16.08 -13.90 20.86
N GLU A 28 15.95 -13.64 19.56
CA GLU A 28 16.99 -13.03 18.76
C GLU A 28 16.40 -12.01 17.79
N THR A 29 17.19 -11.03 17.37
CA THR A 29 16.77 -10.10 16.33
C THR A 29 17.10 -10.65 14.97
N VAL A 30 16.08 -10.92 14.16
CA VAL A 30 16.21 -11.35 12.78
C VAL A 30 15.77 -10.22 11.84
N ILE A 31 16.59 -9.92 10.82
CA ILE A 31 16.21 -8.96 9.78
C ILE A 31 15.25 -9.66 8.83
N ALA A 32 13.97 -9.34 8.92
CA ALA A 32 12.93 -9.92 8.08
C ALA A 32 12.92 -9.36 6.64
N GLY A 33 13.52 -8.18 6.42
CA GLY A 33 13.59 -7.53 5.12
C GLY A 33 13.82 -6.03 5.23
N GLN A 34 13.87 -5.38 4.10
CA GLN A 34 14.00 -3.93 3.97
C GLN A 34 12.93 -3.39 3.03
N ARG A 35 12.45 -2.18 3.30
CA ARG A 35 11.54 -1.46 2.41
C ARG A 35 11.94 0.00 2.30
N VAL A 36 11.58 0.62 1.19
CA VAL A 36 11.75 2.06 1.00
C VAL A 36 10.58 2.79 1.64
N GLN A 37 10.87 3.81 2.45
CA GLN A 37 9.89 4.73 3.02
C GLN A 37 10.14 6.13 2.47
N VAL A 38 9.07 6.88 2.22
CA VAL A 38 9.14 8.26 1.77
C VAL A 38 9.17 9.17 3.00
N ILE A 39 10.19 10.03 3.08
CA ILE A 39 10.27 11.07 4.08
C ILE A 39 10.12 12.41 3.35
N LYS A 40 9.06 13.14 3.64
CA LYS A 40 8.86 14.49 3.10
C LYS A 40 9.44 15.53 4.04
N PRO A 41 10.01 16.61 3.51
CA PRO A 41 10.44 17.73 4.33
C PRO A 41 9.25 18.26 5.15
N ALA A 42 9.38 18.26 6.46
CA ALA A 42 8.49 19.00 7.33
C ALA A 42 9.17 20.33 7.65
N GLY A 43 8.43 21.43 7.69
CA GLY A 43 8.97 22.73 8.05
C GLY A 43 9.67 22.70 9.41
N ALA A 44 10.69 23.57 9.61
CA ALA A 44 11.39 23.63 10.88
C ALA A 44 10.42 23.81 12.07
N PRO A 45 10.66 23.17 13.23
CA PRO A 45 11.87 22.50 13.66
C PRO A 45 11.94 20.97 13.36
N GLN A 46 11.04 20.43 12.58
CA GLN A 46 10.95 18.99 12.32
C GLN A 46 11.90 18.58 11.19
N PHE A 47 12.59 17.45 11.37
CA PHE A 47 13.54 16.92 10.38
C PHE A 47 12.87 16.24 9.16
N GLY A 48 11.57 15.97 9.23
CA GLY A 48 10.79 15.36 8.16
C GLY A 48 9.57 14.59 8.70
N SER A 49 8.60 14.39 7.84
CA SER A 49 7.42 13.58 8.10
C SER A 49 7.51 12.25 7.35
N LEU A 50 7.35 11.14 8.08
CA LEU A 50 7.28 9.82 7.48
C LEU A 50 5.90 9.65 6.83
N GLU A 51 5.89 9.44 5.53
CA GLU A 51 4.67 9.11 4.79
C GLU A 51 4.39 7.60 4.91
N PHE A 52 3.19 7.29 5.40
CA PHE A 52 2.69 5.92 5.43
C PHE A 52 1.86 5.64 4.17
N GLY A 53 1.98 4.43 3.66
CA GLY A 53 1.26 3.99 2.49
C GLY A 53 2.14 3.87 1.24
N THR A 54 1.47 3.85 0.10
CA THR A 54 2.11 3.65 -1.20
C THR A 54 2.10 4.94 -1.98
N THR A 55 3.24 5.30 -2.54
CA THR A 55 3.40 6.50 -3.38
C THR A 55 3.94 6.09 -4.74
N LEU A 56 3.20 6.44 -5.80
CA LEU A 56 3.67 6.32 -7.18
C LEU A 56 4.41 7.62 -7.54
N VAL A 57 5.65 7.49 -7.95
CA VAL A 57 6.49 8.59 -8.45
C VAL A 57 6.82 8.36 -9.91
N ASN A 58 6.80 9.40 -10.71
CA ASN A 58 7.19 9.34 -12.12
C ASN A 58 7.98 10.59 -12.51
N ASN A 59 8.78 10.49 -13.56
CA ASN A 59 9.44 11.67 -14.14
C ASN A 59 8.43 12.52 -14.94
N GLN A 60 8.85 13.71 -15.32
CA GLN A 60 7.98 14.66 -16.04
C GLN A 60 7.53 14.14 -17.42
N GLU A 61 8.35 13.31 -18.05
CA GLU A 61 8.06 12.73 -19.36
C GLU A 61 7.13 11.50 -19.29
N GLY A 62 6.87 10.96 -18.11
CA GLY A 62 6.01 9.79 -17.91
C GLY A 62 6.58 8.47 -18.41
N ASN A 63 7.89 8.42 -18.73
CA ASN A 63 8.52 7.21 -19.28
C ASN A 63 9.27 6.38 -18.22
N ILE A 64 9.38 6.87 -17.00
CA ILE A 64 9.92 6.17 -15.84
C ILE A 64 8.97 6.38 -14.68
N ALA A 65 8.56 5.28 -14.03
CA ALA A 65 7.77 5.32 -12.81
C ALA A 65 8.31 4.35 -11.77
N GLY A 66 8.14 4.68 -10.51
CA GLY A 66 8.54 3.85 -9.37
C GLY A 66 7.47 3.84 -8.29
N LEU A 67 7.31 2.69 -7.63
CA LEU A 67 6.41 2.51 -6.51
C LEU A 67 7.21 2.47 -5.22
N LEU A 68 6.92 3.36 -4.29
CA LEU A 68 7.58 3.48 -2.99
C LEU A 68 6.61 3.13 -1.86
N GLY A 69 7.13 2.52 -0.80
CA GLY A 69 6.34 2.18 0.38
C GLY A 69 5.26 1.12 0.16
N ALA A 70 5.46 0.20 -0.78
CA ALA A 70 4.47 -0.74 -1.27
C ALA A 70 4.08 -1.86 -0.28
N SER A 71 3.38 -1.51 0.79
CA SER A 71 2.76 -2.49 1.69
C SER A 71 1.40 -1.97 2.16
N PRO A 72 0.30 -2.68 1.89
CA PRO A 72 0.11 -3.99 1.26
C PRO A 72 0.06 -3.92 -0.28
N GLY A 73 1.14 -4.33 -0.97
CA GLY A 73 1.27 -4.18 -2.43
C GLY A 73 0.28 -5.00 -3.25
N ALA A 74 0.08 -6.27 -2.87
CA ALA A 74 -0.76 -7.18 -3.63
C ALA A 74 -2.24 -6.75 -3.70
N SER A 75 -2.80 -6.28 -2.59
CA SER A 75 -4.22 -5.88 -2.52
C SER A 75 -4.53 -4.57 -3.26
N ILE A 76 -3.53 -3.70 -3.45
CA ILE A 76 -3.70 -2.41 -4.13
C ILE A 76 -3.14 -2.41 -5.56
N ALA A 77 -2.52 -3.50 -6.00
CA ALA A 77 -1.85 -3.57 -7.30
C ALA A 77 -2.72 -3.12 -8.48
N PRO A 78 -3.99 -3.55 -8.61
CA PRO A 78 -4.84 -3.08 -9.72
C PRO A 78 -5.04 -1.56 -9.70
N ALA A 79 -5.31 -0.98 -8.54
CA ALA A 79 -5.50 0.46 -8.41
C ALA A 79 -4.23 1.25 -8.75
N VAL A 80 -3.07 0.77 -8.29
CA VAL A 80 -1.77 1.38 -8.60
C VAL A 80 -1.46 1.30 -10.09
N MET A 81 -1.78 0.18 -10.75
CA MET A 81 -1.56 0.03 -12.19
C MET A 81 -2.46 0.97 -13.00
N LEU A 82 -3.70 1.16 -12.60
CA LEU A 82 -4.59 2.15 -13.24
C LEU A 82 -4.05 3.56 -13.08
N GLU A 83 -3.61 3.93 -11.87
CA GLU A 83 -2.97 5.23 -11.61
C GLU A 83 -1.69 5.44 -12.45
N LEU A 84 -0.90 4.38 -12.63
CA LEU A 84 0.30 4.41 -13.48
C LEU A 84 -0.08 4.68 -14.95
N LEU A 85 -1.11 4.00 -15.46
CA LEU A 85 -1.61 4.23 -16.83
C LEU A 85 -2.07 5.68 -17.01
N GLU A 86 -2.82 6.22 -16.05
CA GLU A 86 -3.28 7.62 -16.07
C GLU A 86 -2.11 8.60 -16.10
N ARG A 87 -1.07 8.37 -15.30
CA ARG A 87 0.09 9.27 -15.19
C ARG A 87 1.06 9.19 -16.37
N CYS A 88 1.30 7.98 -16.88
CA CYS A 88 2.33 7.75 -17.89
C CYS A 88 1.76 7.69 -19.32
N PHE A 89 0.47 7.40 -19.47
CA PHE A 89 -0.19 7.19 -20.76
C PHE A 89 -1.52 7.96 -20.87
N GLY A 90 -1.60 9.12 -20.21
CA GLY A 90 -2.84 9.90 -20.12
C GLY A 90 -3.53 10.20 -21.44
N GLU A 91 -2.76 10.43 -22.51
CA GLU A 91 -3.29 10.66 -23.87
C GLU A 91 -3.99 9.43 -24.47
N HIS A 92 -3.61 8.21 -24.08
CA HIS A 92 -4.21 6.96 -24.54
C HIS A 92 -5.44 6.55 -23.71
N MET A 93 -5.66 7.16 -22.54
CA MET A 93 -6.73 6.76 -21.63
C MET A 93 -8.13 6.89 -22.23
N ILE A 94 -8.32 7.83 -23.18
CA ILE A 94 -9.59 8.00 -23.88
C ILE A 94 -9.86 6.77 -24.76
N ASP A 95 -8.86 6.33 -25.52
CA ASP A 95 -8.98 5.19 -26.43
C ASP A 95 -9.15 3.86 -25.66
N TRP A 96 -8.56 3.78 -24.47
CA TRP A 96 -8.60 2.58 -23.62
C TRP A 96 -9.79 2.52 -22.66
N ALA A 97 -10.56 3.61 -22.54
CA ALA A 97 -11.60 3.75 -21.52
C ALA A 97 -12.61 2.59 -21.51
N ASP A 98 -13.10 2.17 -22.68
CA ASP A 98 -14.08 1.09 -22.77
C ASP A 98 -13.48 -0.25 -22.34
N LYS A 99 -12.23 -0.52 -22.75
CA LYS A 99 -11.53 -1.75 -22.36
C LYS A 99 -11.20 -1.78 -20.87
N ILE A 100 -10.83 -0.63 -20.29
CA ILE A 100 -10.58 -0.52 -18.85
C ILE A 100 -11.87 -0.77 -18.06
N ARG A 101 -13.02 -0.22 -18.50
CA ARG A 101 -14.31 -0.48 -17.85
C ARG A 101 -14.80 -1.91 -18.00
N GLU A 102 -14.49 -2.57 -19.12
CA GLU A 102 -14.77 -4.00 -19.29
C GLU A 102 -13.98 -4.85 -18.26
N MET A 103 -12.71 -4.52 -18.05
CA MET A 103 -11.85 -5.24 -17.08
C MET A 103 -12.14 -4.86 -15.63
N VAL A 104 -12.46 -3.60 -15.37
CA VAL A 104 -12.71 -3.03 -14.04
C VAL A 104 -13.99 -2.20 -14.08
N PRO A 105 -15.18 -2.82 -13.96
CA PRO A 105 -16.47 -2.13 -14.07
C PRO A 105 -16.66 -0.96 -13.11
N SER A 106 -15.98 -0.99 -11.97
CA SER A 106 -15.98 0.10 -10.98
C SER A 106 -14.98 1.22 -11.28
N TYR A 107 -14.25 1.17 -12.41
CA TYR A 107 -13.26 2.19 -12.74
C TYR A 107 -13.90 3.60 -12.82
N GLY A 108 -13.33 4.54 -12.07
CA GLY A 108 -13.82 5.91 -11.96
C GLY A 108 -15.02 6.11 -11.04
N ILE A 109 -15.58 5.04 -10.48
CA ILE A 109 -16.76 5.08 -9.59
C ILE A 109 -16.32 4.77 -8.15
N LYS A 110 -16.75 5.62 -7.22
CA LYS A 110 -16.57 5.33 -5.78
C LYS A 110 -17.68 4.40 -5.32
N LEU A 111 -17.38 3.12 -5.13
CA LEU A 111 -18.36 2.10 -4.73
C LEU A 111 -19.18 2.48 -3.50
N ARG A 112 -18.61 3.24 -2.55
CA ARG A 112 -19.34 3.75 -1.38
C ARG A 112 -20.53 4.65 -1.71
N ASN A 113 -20.59 5.18 -2.94
CA ASN A 113 -21.64 6.10 -3.41
C ASN A 113 -22.61 5.40 -4.37
N ASP A 114 -22.39 4.12 -4.68
CA ASP A 114 -23.21 3.32 -5.58
C ASP A 114 -23.40 1.91 -4.99
N GLU A 115 -24.44 1.77 -4.18
CA GLU A 115 -24.75 0.53 -3.46
C GLU A 115 -25.02 -0.62 -4.42
N LYS A 116 -25.72 -0.36 -5.51
CA LYS A 116 -26.02 -1.39 -6.51
C LYS A 116 -24.73 -1.94 -7.15
N LEU A 117 -23.85 -1.06 -7.61
CA LEU A 117 -22.58 -1.48 -8.19
C LEU A 117 -21.69 -2.16 -7.14
N TYR A 118 -21.73 -1.72 -5.88
CA TYR A 118 -21.02 -2.37 -4.79
C TYR A 118 -21.47 -3.82 -4.62
N ASP A 119 -22.78 -4.06 -4.57
CA ASP A 119 -23.34 -5.41 -4.39
C ASP A 119 -23.00 -6.31 -5.59
N GLU A 120 -23.13 -5.80 -6.81
CA GLU A 120 -22.76 -6.52 -8.05
C GLU A 120 -21.28 -6.91 -8.04
N MET A 121 -20.38 -6.00 -7.65
CA MET A 121 -18.95 -6.26 -7.57
C MET A 121 -18.59 -7.22 -6.44
N TRP A 122 -19.28 -7.12 -5.32
CA TRP A 122 -19.12 -8.02 -4.20
C TRP A 122 -19.51 -9.46 -4.59
N GLU A 123 -20.69 -9.65 -5.14
CA GLU A 123 -21.18 -10.96 -5.59
C GLU A 123 -20.25 -11.58 -6.66
N TYR A 124 -19.86 -10.78 -7.66
CA TYR A 124 -18.90 -11.19 -8.69
C TYR A 124 -17.58 -11.66 -8.09
N THR A 125 -17.02 -10.91 -7.15
CA THR A 125 -15.76 -11.21 -6.50
C THR A 125 -15.84 -12.47 -5.66
N GLN A 126 -16.87 -12.60 -4.85
CA GLN A 126 -17.15 -13.79 -4.04
C GLN A 126 -17.16 -15.05 -4.90
N LYS A 127 -17.96 -15.03 -5.97
CA LYS A 127 -18.10 -16.15 -6.90
C LYS A 127 -16.79 -16.46 -7.64
N THR A 128 -16.09 -15.43 -8.14
CA THR A 128 -14.85 -15.61 -8.91
C THR A 128 -13.73 -16.19 -8.07
N LEU A 129 -13.59 -15.70 -6.84
CA LEU A 129 -12.57 -16.14 -5.89
C LEU A 129 -12.98 -17.37 -5.07
N LYS A 130 -14.21 -17.89 -5.27
CA LYS A 130 -14.75 -19.05 -4.53
C LYS A 130 -14.71 -18.84 -3.01
N LEU A 131 -15.10 -17.64 -2.56
CA LEU A 131 -15.14 -17.27 -1.15
C LEU A 131 -16.44 -17.69 -0.47
N ASP A 132 -17.46 -18.10 -1.23
CA ASP A 132 -18.71 -18.65 -0.72
C ASP A 132 -18.42 -20.03 -0.11
N ARG A 133 -18.48 -20.10 1.22
CA ARG A 133 -18.40 -21.33 2.01
C ARG A 133 -19.73 -21.60 2.67
#